data_1cd5d551bc91e27b49990ef207cab9ec
#
_entry.id   1cd5d551bc91e27b49990ef207cab9ec
#
_cell.length_a   1.000
_cell.length_b   1.000
_cell.length_c   1.000
_cell.angle_alpha   90.00
_cell.angle_beta   90.00
_cell.angle_gamma   90.00
#
_symmetry.space_group_name_H-M   'P 1'
#
loop_
_entity.id
_entity.type
_entity.pdbx_description
1 polymer ?
#
loop_
_entity_poly.entity_id
_entity_poly.type
_entity_poly.pdbx_seq_one_letter_code
_entity_poly.pdbx_strand_id
1 'polypeptide(L)'
;LLRSVGEELDDEDVAFIRKNAFRNAEDDRKFIDCFWYSVAFECDAIFELRMEFYEKYPELMEQIYIEKEVNDQKLCRRKIRLLEVCLKNKKSLHTDEWFQQDDEIDRENAIYAARQLIKYLPAGKAWEIRYGDWSERKISEYTCQRTAVDLLKKAFKTMALKDSEKFWNVCEIYMKAESLVKNEIILYGLRFLPEEHSDQIMEYLALAPEENCREYTSGECNELNYAKDILKKCTAHCTDHVLETFEEKVANYCPADIARQYKWRKERKGYWPVWGELQYELLPCIPEERQSSKCHDLLNVLNRRFEKFDTVYKKGDDNCGWVASPVAGKNIGSGQWLQIITNQKMKNRKNASWKSVEGGFIESSLETYARDFTAAVKENIEEMIQLVLKHQTQILTVYIESLYAGIAFSEHLDTISTELLEELFRTFPCGTDGTRSDYFCEIILKTKNRTWSEDTLETLKQIA
;
A
#
# COMPACT_ATOMS: atom_id res chain seq x y z
N LEU A 1 10.22 -39.12 -23.00
CA LEU A 1 11.43 -38.52 -23.61
C LEU A 1 11.88 -37.31 -22.81
N LEU A 2 11.05 -36.30 -22.60
CA LEU A 2 11.42 -35.08 -21.83
C LEU A 2 11.79 -35.37 -20.35
N ARG A 3 11.31 -36.47 -19.76
CA ARG A 3 11.67 -36.88 -18.41
C ARG A 3 13.09 -37.46 -18.30
N SER A 4 13.67 -37.86 -19.41
CA SER A 4 14.98 -38.51 -19.47
C SER A 4 16.09 -37.59 -20.00
N VAL A 5 15.77 -36.48 -20.54
CA VAL A 5 16.72 -35.44 -21.02
C VAL A 5 16.91 -34.43 -19.88
N GLY A 6 17.68 -34.85 -18.86
CA GLY A 6 18.09 -33.90 -17.82
C GLY A 6 18.97 -32.81 -18.40
N GLU A 7 18.92 -31.63 -17.86
CA GLU A 7 19.86 -30.49 -17.88
C GLU A 7 20.36 -29.92 -19.22
N GLU A 8 20.27 -30.60 -20.36
CA GLU A 8 20.84 -30.13 -21.63
C GLU A 8 19.80 -30.17 -22.76
N LEU A 9 18.87 -29.21 -22.77
CA LEU A 9 18.08 -28.94 -23.97
C LEU A 9 18.83 -27.95 -24.83
N ASP A 10 19.07 -28.33 -26.11
CA ASP A 10 19.63 -27.41 -27.07
C ASP A 10 18.56 -26.54 -27.77
N ASP A 11 19.00 -25.61 -28.60
CA ASP A 11 18.10 -24.71 -29.32
C ASP A 11 17.14 -25.43 -30.28
N GLU A 12 17.51 -26.63 -30.81
CA GLU A 12 16.67 -27.45 -31.68
C GLU A 12 15.56 -28.11 -30.88
N ASP A 13 15.86 -28.61 -29.68
CA ASP A 13 14.88 -29.17 -28.76
C ASP A 13 13.85 -28.12 -28.34
N VAL A 14 14.30 -26.93 -27.98
CA VAL A 14 13.44 -25.81 -27.62
C VAL A 14 12.55 -25.39 -28.78
N ALA A 15 13.10 -25.31 -29.99
CA ALA A 15 12.33 -25.00 -31.21
C ALA A 15 11.30 -26.08 -31.50
N PHE A 16 11.66 -27.35 -31.32
CA PHE A 16 10.72 -28.49 -31.46
C PHE A 16 9.59 -28.42 -30.45
N ILE A 17 9.89 -28.16 -29.17
CA ILE A 17 8.89 -27.99 -28.10
C ILE A 17 7.96 -26.83 -28.44
N ARG A 18 8.52 -25.66 -28.78
CA ARG A 18 7.75 -24.45 -29.13
C ARG A 18 6.82 -24.72 -30.30
N LYS A 19 7.26 -25.43 -31.34
CA LYS A 19 6.46 -25.77 -32.52
C LYS A 19 5.31 -26.74 -32.18
N ASN A 20 5.49 -27.64 -31.23
CA ASN A 20 4.54 -28.72 -30.96
C ASN A 20 3.63 -28.45 -29.74
N ALA A 21 4.02 -27.58 -28.82
CA ALA A 21 3.33 -27.34 -27.57
C ALA A 21 2.30 -26.22 -27.63
N PHE A 22 2.39 -25.25 -28.47
CA PHE A 22 1.43 -24.11 -28.50
C PHE A 22 0.26 -24.31 -29.45
N ARG A 23 -0.33 -25.50 -29.51
CA ARG A 23 -1.40 -25.83 -30.47
C ARG A 23 -2.78 -25.45 -29.97
N ASN A 24 -3.11 -25.84 -28.75
CA ASN A 24 -4.39 -25.54 -28.12
C ASN A 24 -4.26 -25.59 -26.59
N ALA A 25 -5.21 -24.97 -25.86
CA ALA A 25 -5.12 -24.81 -24.41
C ALA A 25 -5.13 -26.17 -23.64
N GLU A 26 -5.78 -27.21 -24.15
CA GLU A 26 -5.87 -28.49 -23.47
C GLU A 26 -4.57 -29.30 -23.59
N ASP A 27 -3.98 -29.34 -24.77
CA ASP A 27 -2.70 -30.01 -25.01
C ASP A 27 -1.56 -29.24 -24.34
N ASP A 28 -1.61 -27.93 -24.35
CA ASP A 28 -0.67 -27.03 -23.70
C ASP A 28 -0.69 -27.25 -22.20
N ARG A 29 -1.89 -27.40 -21.59
CA ARG A 29 -2.02 -27.66 -20.15
C ARG A 29 -1.41 -29.02 -19.77
N LYS A 30 -1.68 -30.08 -20.52
CA LYS A 30 -1.06 -31.39 -20.31
C LYS A 30 0.45 -31.34 -20.44
N PHE A 31 0.93 -30.54 -21.36
CA PHE A 31 2.35 -30.34 -21.58
C PHE A 31 3.02 -29.59 -20.40
N ILE A 32 2.38 -28.53 -19.89
CA ILE A 32 2.82 -27.82 -18.70
C ILE A 32 2.85 -28.75 -17.49
N ASP A 33 1.83 -29.53 -17.24
CA ASP A 33 1.78 -30.50 -16.14
C ASP A 33 2.94 -31.51 -16.22
N CYS A 34 3.31 -31.93 -17.43
CA CYS A 34 4.49 -32.78 -17.63
C CYS A 34 5.81 -32.06 -17.33
N PHE A 35 5.92 -30.76 -17.66
CA PHE A 35 7.13 -29.96 -17.39
C PHE A 35 7.34 -29.68 -15.91
N TRP A 36 6.27 -29.35 -15.17
CA TRP A 36 6.33 -29.02 -13.74
C TRP A 36 6.89 -30.15 -12.87
N TYR A 37 6.66 -31.39 -13.29
CA TYR A 37 7.05 -32.57 -12.50
C TYR A 37 8.36 -33.21 -12.95
N SER A 38 8.95 -32.78 -14.06
CA SER A 38 9.95 -33.63 -14.72
C SER A 38 11.27 -32.98 -15.11
N VAL A 39 11.42 -31.66 -15.05
CA VAL A 39 12.60 -30.97 -15.54
C VAL A 39 13.21 -30.11 -14.45
N ALA A 40 14.52 -30.21 -14.25
CA ALA A 40 15.25 -29.37 -13.33
C ALA A 40 15.04 -27.89 -13.67
N PHE A 41 14.78 -27.07 -12.67
CA PHE A 41 14.53 -25.65 -12.79
C PHE A 41 15.71 -24.82 -13.31
N GLU A 42 16.84 -25.46 -13.57
CA GLU A 42 18.12 -24.81 -13.86
C GLU A 42 18.31 -24.42 -15.34
N CYS A 43 17.47 -24.93 -16.25
CA CYS A 43 17.59 -24.63 -17.67
C CYS A 43 16.84 -23.34 -18.05
N ASP A 44 17.58 -22.30 -18.51
CA ASP A 44 17.01 -21.01 -18.91
C ASP A 44 16.03 -21.14 -20.08
N ALA A 45 16.28 -22.04 -21.02
CA ALA A 45 15.41 -22.26 -22.17
C ALA A 45 14.01 -22.76 -21.76
N ILE A 46 13.92 -23.63 -20.77
CA ILE A 46 12.65 -24.13 -20.24
C ILE A 46 11.94 -23.05 -19.42
N PHE A 47 12.69 -22.27 -18.65
CA PHE A 47 12.12 -21.14 -17.92
C PHE A 47 11.47 -20.15 -18.90
N GLU A 48 12.14 -19.73 -19.97
CA GLU A 48 11.57 -18.84 -20.99
C GLU A 48 10.37 -19.46 -21.69
N LEU A 49 10.38 -20.75 -21.94
CA LEU A 49 9.23 -21.45 -22.50
C LEU A 49 8.01 -21.37 -21.55
N ARG A 50 8.20 -21.55 -20.25
CA ARG A 50 7.14 -21.36 -19.26
C ARG A 50 6.65 -19.92 -19.22
N MET A 51 7.52 -18.94 -19.33
CA MET A 51 7.11 -17.53 -19.43
C MET A 51 6.25 -17.26 -20.66
N GLU A 52 6.62 -17.84 -21.82
CA GLU A 52 5.80 -17.78 -23.03
C GLU A 52 4.41 -18.44 -22.82
N PHE A 53 4.34 -19.54 -22.10
CA PHE A 53 3.07 -20.16 -21.72
C PHE A 53 2.21 -19.27 -20.83
N TYR A 54 2.78 -18.68 -19.81
CA TYR A 54 2.06 -17.76 -18.94
C TYR A 54 1.58 -16.49 -19.68
N GLU A 55 2.35 -16.04 -20.67
CA GLU A 55 1.93 -14.93 -21.52
C GLU A 55 0.75 -15.30 -22.40
N LYS A 56 0.70 -16.54 -22.89
CA LYS A 56 -0.37 -17.04 -23.75
C LYS A 56 -1.62 -17.47 -22.97
N TYR A 57 -1.42 -18.09 -21.81
CA TYR A 57 -2.46 -18.63 -20.94
C TYR A 57 -2.32 -18.10 -19.51
N PRO A 58 -2.68 -16.85 -19.26
CA PRO A 58 -2.54 -16.24 -17.93
C PRO A 58 -3.32 -16.96 -16.82
N GLU A 59 -4.39 -17.68 -17.17
CA GLU A 59 -5.18 -18.48 -16.25
C GLU A 59 -4.41 -19.65 -15.63
N LEU A 60 -3.32 -20.10 -16.28
CA LEU A 60 -2.47 -21.18 -15.78
C LEU A 60 -1.41 -20.70 -14.77
N MET A 61 -1.30 -19.38 -14.54
CA MET A 61 -0.41 -18.83 -13.52
C MET A 61 -1.02 -19.07 -12.13
N GLU A 62 -0.74 -20.21 -11.53
CA GLU A 62 -1.16 -20.56 -10.18
C GLU A 62 -0.08 -20.17 -9.16
N GLN A 63 -0.49 -19.65 -8.01
CA GLN A 63 0.43 -19.19 -6.95
C GLN A 63 1.45 -20.26 -6.55
N ILE A 64 1.02 -21.51 -6.39
CA ILE A 64 1.88 -22.63 -5.97
C ILE A 64 3.04 -22.93 -6.94
N TYR A 65 2.84 -22.69 -8.24
CA TYR A 65 3.89 -22.90 -9.23
C TYR A 65 4.88 -21.76 -9.23
N ILE A 66 4.38 -20.55 -9.06
CA ILE A 66 5.19 -19.33 -9.04
C ILE A 66 6.07 -19.27 -7.81
N GLU A 67 5.57 -19.66 -6.64
CA GLU A 67 6.37 -19.77 -5.42
C GLU A 67 7.57 -20.70 -5.58
N LYS A 68 7.44 -21.77 -6.33
CA LYS A 68 8.58 -22.67 -6.63
C LYS A 68 9.64 -22.01 -7.50
N GLU A 69 9.22 -21.17 -8.46
CA GLU A 69 10.15 -20.43 -9.33
C GLU A 69 10.93 -19.35 -8.57
N VAL A 70 10.31 -18.78 -7.52
CA VAL A 70 10.88 -17.68 -6.74
C VAL A 70 11.87 -18.15 -5.68
N ASN A 71 11.69 -19.35 -5.14
CA ASN A 71 12.51 -19.89 -4.04
C ASN A 71 13.96 -20.21 -4.41
N ASP A 72 14.34 -20.12 -5.68
CA ASP A 72 15.71 -20.28 -6.12
C ASP A 72 16.48 -18.95 -6.05
N GLN A 73 17.31 -18.79 -5.01
CA GLN A 73 18.04 -17.53 -4.73
C GLN A 73 19.06 -17.15 -5.82
N LYS A 74 19.48 -18.07 -6.69
CA LYS A 74 20.51 -17.81 -7.71
C LYS A 74 20.03 -17.02 -8.93
N LEU A 75 18.73 -16.68 -9.02
CA LEU A 75 18.14 -16.29 -10.29
C LEU A 75 17.43 -14.93 -10.26
N CYS A 76 18.16 -13.87 -9.92
CA CYS A 76 17.60 -12.51 -9.95
C CYS A 76 16.99 -12.15 -11.33
N ARG A 77 17.61 -12.55 -12.43
CA ARG A 77 17.08 -12.32 -13.78
C ARG A 77 15.74 -13.02 -14.01
N ARG A 78 15.59 -14.25 -13.56
CA ARG A 78 14.33 -15.01 -13.68
C ARG A 78 13.21 -14.40 -12.84
N LYS A 79 13.50 -13.97 -11.61
CA LYS A 79 12.54 -13.24 -10.76
C LYS A 79 12.05 -11.96 -11.44
N ILE A 80 12.93 -11.17 -12.04
CA ILE A 80 12.59 -9.95 -12.78
C ILE A 80 11.68 -10.30 -13.98
N ARG A 81 12.04 -11.33 -14.74
CA ARG A 81 11.25 -11.78 -15.90
C ARG A 81 9.87 -12.29 -15.50
N LEU A 82 9.78 -13.05 -14.41
CA LEU A 82 8.51 -13.52 -13.88
C LEU A 82 7.63 -12.35 -13.41
N LEU A 83 8.21 -11.38 -12.71
CA LEU A 83 7.49 -10.17 -12.30
C LEU A 83 6.98 -9.38 -13.54
N GLU A 84 7.77 -9.29 -14.59
CA GLU A 84 7.35 -8.67 -15.86
C GLU A 84 6.12 -9.38 -16.44
N VAL A 85 6.11 -10.71 -16.49
CA VAL A 85 4.97 -11.49 -16.99
C VAL A 85 3.73 -11.32 -16.10
N CYS A 86 3.92 -11.27 -14.77
CA CYS A 86 2.82 -10.99 -13.84
C CYS A 86 2.19 -9.62 -14.08
N LEU A 87 3.01 -8.58 -14.22
CA LEU A 87 2.55 -7.22 -14.50
C LEU A 87 1.84 -7.12 -15.86
N LYS A 88 2.38 -7.76 -16.89
CA LYS A 88 1.79 -7.81 -18.24
C LYS A 88 0.40 -8.42 -18.21
N ASN A 89 0.21 -9.47 -17.45
CA ASN A 89 -1.04 -10.22 -17.37
C ASN A 89 -1.96 -9.74 -16.23
N LYS A 90 -1.59 -8.68 -15.52
CA LYS A 90 -2.35 -8.11 -14.40
C LYS A 90 -2.71 -9.17 -13.35
N LYS A 91 -1.78 -10.05 -13.04
CA LYS A 91 -2.00 -11.12 -12.06
C LYS A 91 -1.87 -10.63 -10.64
N SER A 92 -2.75 -11.16 -9.84
CA SER A 92 -2.84 -10.97 -8.40
C SER A 92 -1.99 -11.99 -7.68
N LEU A 93 -0.73 -11.70 -7.42
CA LEU A 93 0.17 -12.60 -6.73
C LEU A 93 0.79 -11.93 -5.51
N HIS A 94 0.98 -12.71 -4.45
CA HIS A 94 1.74 -12.24 -3.30
C HIS A 94 3.23 -12.18 -3.68
N THR A 95 3.69 -10.98 -4.02
CA THR A 95 5.06 -10.73 -4.48
C THR A 95 5.92 -10.00 -3.46
N ASP A 96 5.36 -9.68 -2.30
CA ASP A 96 6.01 -8.87 -1.25
C ASP A 96 7.31 -9.48 -0.75
N GLU A 97 7.43 -10.82 -0.79
CA GLU A 97 8.61 -11.55 -0.31
C GLU A 97 9.62 -11.91 -1.42
N TRP A 98 9.32 -11.59 -2.69
CA TRP A 98 10.18 -11.99 -3.81
C TRP A 98 11.54 -11.30 -3.80
N PHE A 99 11.60 -10.09 -3.31
CA PHE A 99 12.82 -9.29 -3.19
C PHE A 99 12.91 -8.75 -1.77
N GLN A 100 13.65 -9.44 -0.90
CA GLN A 100 13.83 -9.00 0.48
C GLN A 100 14.60 -7.67 0.54
N GLN A 101 14.44 -6.93 1.63
CA GLN A 101 15.01 -5.60 1.77
C GLN A 101 16.54 -5.57 1.60
N ASP A 102 17.22 -6.64 2.00
CA ASP A 102 18.67 -6.78 1.96
C ASP A 102 19.21 -7.46 0.69
N ASP A 103 18.33 -7.90 -0.23
CA ASP A 103 18.76 -8.50 -1.49
C ASP A 103 19.50 -7.47 -2.34
N GLU A 104 20.75 -7.74 -2.68
CA GLU A 104 21.52 -6.97 -3.64
C GLU A 104 21.18 -7.39 -5.06
N ILE A 105 21.01 -6.40 -5.94
CA ILE A 105 20.90 -6.61 -7.37
C ILE A 105 22.25 -6.26 -8.05
N ASP A 106 22.73 -7.12 -8.95
CA ASP A 106 23.91 -6.81 -9.72
C ASP A 106 23.64 -5.72 -10.78
N ARG A 107 24.70 -5.14 -11.34
CA ARG A 107 24.63 -4.04 -12.30
C ARG A 107 23.83 -4.40 -13.56
N GLU A 108 24.02 -5.58 -14.12
CA GLU A 108 23.37 -5.98 -15.38
C GLU A 108 21.89 -6.21 -15.18
N ASN A 109 21.52 -6.88 -14.09
CA ASN A 109 20.13 -7.08 -13.71
C ASN A 109 19.44 -5.76 -13.32
N ALA A 110 20.17 -4.82 -12.71
CA ALA A 110 19.64 -3.49 -12.41
C ALA A 110 19.26 -2.73 -13.70
N ILE A 111 20.15 -2.70 -14.70
CA ILE A 111 19.89 -2.07 -16.00
C ILE A 111 18.74 -2.78 -16.72
N TYR A 112 18.70 -4.11 -16.67
CA TYR A 112 17.63 -4.88 -17.28
C TYR A 112 16.28 -4.57 -16.64
N ALA A 113 16.18 -4.65 -15.31
CA ALA A 113 14.96 -4.33 -14.57
C ALA A 113 14.46 -2.93 -14.89
N ALA A 114 15.33 -1.93 -14.83
CA ALA A 114 14.99 -0.55 -15.12
C ALA A 114 14.42 -0.35 -16.52
N ARG A 115 14.98 -1.03 -17.53
CA ARG A 115 14.50 -0.93 -18.92
C ARG A 115 13.22 -1.71 -19.19
N GLN A 116 13.03 -2.86 -18.54
CA GLN A 116 11.87 -3.71 -18.82
C GLN A 116 10.63 -3.34 -18.00
N LEU A 117 10.80 -2.95 -16.73
CA LEU A 117 9.66 -2.76 -15.85
C LEU A 117 9.00 -1.38 -15.98
N ILE A 118 9.71 -0.38 -16.53
CA ILE A 118 9.15 0.97 -16.66
C ILE A 118 7.81 1.01 -17.42
N LYS A 119 7.64 0.17 -18.43
CA LYS A 119 6.43 0.11 -19.26
C LYS A 119 5.18 -0.37 -18.51
N TYR A 120 5.37 -0.98 -17.35
CA TYR A 120 4.28 -1.49 -16.50
C TYR A 120 4.02 -0.60 -15.28
N LEU A 121 4.80 0.46 -15.09
CA LEU A 121 4.53 1.41 -14.03
C LEU A 121 3.20 2.10 -14.29
N PRO A 122 2.39 2.31 -13.25
CA PRO A 122 1.10 2.92 -13.42
C PRO A 122 1.24 4.36 -13.94
N ALA A 123 0.51 4.65 -15.01
CA ALA A 123 0.27 6.03 -15.45
C ALA A 123 -0.84 6.61 -14.57
N GLY A 124 -0.65 7.79 -14.03
CA GLY A 124 -1.65 8.42 -13.19
C GLY A 124 -1.04 9.14 -11.99
N LYS A 125 -1.85 9.77 -11.15
CA LYS A 125 -1.34 10.49 -9.98
C LYS A 125 -0.91 9.49 -8.90
N ALA A 126 0.23 9.71 -8.24
CA ALA A 126 0.76 8.81 -7.24
C ALA A 126 -0.26 8.45 -6.13
N TRP A 127 -1.14 9.39 -5.76
CA TRP A 127 -2.19 9.15 -4.79
C TRP A 127 -3.29 8.19 -5.27
N GLU A 128 -3.55 8.08 -6.58
CA GLU A 128 -4.52 7.13 -7.15
C GLU A 128 -4.01 5.69 -7.04
N ILE A 129 -2.70 5.50 -7.03
CA ILE A 129 -2.07 4.20 -6.83
C ILE A 129 -2.14 3.79 -5.36
N ARG A 130 -2.00 4.75 -4.45
CA ARG A 130 -1.92 4.50 -2.99
C ARG A 130 -3.29 4.43 -2.31
N TYR A 131 -4.29 5.14 -2.85
CA TYR A 131 -5.65 5.22 -2.30
C TYR A 131 -6.72 4.69 -3.24
N GLY A 132 -6.31 3.99 -4.31
CA GLY A 132 -7.27 3.29 -5.16
C GLY A 132 -8.11 2.33 -4.31
N ASP A 133 -9.36 2.22 -4.69
CA ASP A 133 -10.38 1.37 -4.11
C ASP A 133 -9.82 0.05 -3.54
N TRP A 134 -9.93 -0.11 -2.24
CA TRP A 134 -9.45 -1.25 -1.46
C TRP A 134 -10.23 -2.56 -1.73
N SER A 135 -10.85 -2.69 -2.91
CA SER A 135 -11.44 -3.96 -3.30
C SER A 135 -10.32 -5.00 -3.46
N GLU A 136 -10.54 -6.22 -2.97
CA GLU A 136 -9.56 -7.33 -2.99
C GLU A 136 -8.91 -7.55 -4.37
N ARG A 137 -9.64 -7.33 -5.46
CA ARG A 137 -9.13 -7.41 -6.83
C ARG A 137 -8.03 -6.39 -7.16
N LYS A 138 -8.08 -5.20 -6.56
CA LYS A 138 -7.08 -4.14 -6.82
C LYS A 138 -5.88 -4.22 -5.89
N ILE A 139 -6.03 -4.80 -4.69
CA ILE A 139 -4.93 -5.00 -3.76
C ILE A 139 -3.83 -5.85 -4.40
N SER A 140 -4.18 -6.84 -5.15
CA SER A 140 -3.26 -7.81 -5.74
C SER A 140 -2.56 -7.30 -7.01
N GLU A 141 -3.26 -6.54 -7.88
CA GLU A 141 -2.60 -5.77 -8.94
C GLU A 141 -1.62 -4.75 -8.33
N TYR A 142 -1.97 -4.18 -7.19
CA TYR A 142 -1.17 -3.25 -6.44
C TYR A 142 0.12 -3.88 -5.88
N THR A 143 0.07 -5.13 -5.41
CA THR A 143 1.24 -5.82 -4.85
C THR A 143 2.35 -5.99 -5.88
N CYS A 144 2.05 -6.48 -7.09
CA CYS A 144 3.05 -6.60 -8.16
C CYS A 144 3.64 -5.25 -8.56
N GLN A 145 2.83 -4.19 -8.62
CA GLN A 145 3.31 -2.85 -8.95
C GLN A 145 4.23 -2.30 -7.86
N ARG A 146 3.88 -2.49 -6.58
CA ARG A 146 4.71 -2.09 -5.45
C ARG A 146 6.04 -2.82 -5.47
N THR A 147 6.03 -4.14 -5.65
CA THR A 147 7.25 -4.94 -5.80
C THR A 147 8.14 -4.44 -6.95
N ALA A 148 7.53 -4.06 -8.08
CA ALA A 148 8.27 -3.48 -9.20
C ALA A 148 8.92 -2.13 -8.84
N VAL A 149 8.21 -1.24 -8.14
CA VAL A 149 8.75 0.04 -7.69
C VAL A 149 9.91 -0.17 -6.70
N ASP A 150 9.76 -1.07 -5.75
CA ASP A 150 10.81 -1.38 -4.76
C ASP A 150 12.05 -1.99 -5.43
N LEU A 151 11.86 -2.89 -6.40
CA LEU A 151 12.94 -3.43 -7.20
C LEU A 151 13.64 -2.35 -8.03
N LEU A 152 12.87 -1.43 -8.62
CA LEU A 152 13.41 -0.32 -9.40
C LEU A 152 14.21 0.66 -8.53
N LYS A 153 13.77 0.94 -7.30
CA LYS A 153 14.56 1.72 -6.34
C LYS A 153 15.91 1.05 -6.06
N LYS A 154 15.94 -0.27 -5.82
CA LYS A 154 17.19 -1.03 -5.66
C LYS A 154 18.07 -0.95 -6.91
N ALA A 155 17.47 -1.09 -8.10
CA ALA A 155 18.18 -1.00 -9.37
C ALA A 155 18.83 0.37 -9.57
N PHE A 156 18.11 1.45 -9.31
CA PHE A 156 18.63 2.82 -9.40
C PHE A 156 19.74 3.08 -8.38
N LYS A 157 19.59 2.61 -7.13
CA LYS A 157 20.66 2.66 -6.13
C LYS A 157 21.93 1.96 -6.63
N THR A 158 21.80 0.75 -7.17
CA THR A 158 22.94 -0.03 -7.67
C THR A 158 23.63 0.66 -8.84
N MET A 159 22.86 1.22 -9.80
CA MET A 159 23.43 1.98 -10.92
C MET A 159 24.12 3.25 -10.43
N ALA A 160 23.52 4.00 -9.51
CA ALA A 160 24.11 5.22 -8.95
C ALA A 160 25.47 4.96 -8.28
N LEU A 161 25.58 3.84 -7.54
CA LEU A 161 26.81 3.47 -6.85
C LEU A 161 27.90 2.84 -7.76
N LYS A 162 27.50 2.13 -8.81
CA LYS A 162 28.43 1.30 -9.61
C LYS A 162 28.65 1.83 -11.03
N ASP A 163 27.75 2.67 -11.57
CA ASP A 163 27.80 3.16 -12.96
C ASP A 163 26.95 4.43 -13.15
N SER A 164 27.46 5.57 -12.75
CA SER A 164 26.76 6.86 -12.83
C SER A 164 26.36 7.23 -14.27
N GLU A 165 27.15 6.84 -15.27
CA GLU A 165 26.84 7.11 -16.68
C GLU A 165 25.59 6.34 -17.11
N LYS A 166 25.50 5.05 -16.76
CA LYS A 166 24.30 4.24 -17.06
C LYS A 166 23.09 4.70 -16.27
N PHE A 167 23.30 5.16 -15.03
CA PHE A 167 22.24 5.76 -14.23
C PHE A 167 21.58 6.92 -14.98
N TRP A 168 22.36 7.91 -15.46
CA TRP A 168 21.82 9.05 -16.19
C TRP A 168 21.17 8.66 -17.53
N ASN A 169 21.77 7.73 -18.29
CA ASN A 169 21.18 7.21 -19.52
C ASN A 169 19.80 6.55 -19.28
N VAL A 170 19.62 5.89 -18.15
CA VAL A 170 18.33 5.31 -17.77
C VAL A 170 17.38 6.39 -17.25
N CYS A 171 17.85 7.36 -16.49
CA CYS A 171 17.04 8.51 -16.05
C CYS A 171 16.37 9.22 -17.23
N GLU A 172 17.04 9.40 -18.37
CA GLU A 172 16.42 10.01 -19.55
C GLU A 172 15.18 9.25 -20.06
N ILE A 173 15.19 7.93 -19.96
CA ILE A 173 14.03 7.10 -20.33
C ILE A 173 12.87 7.38 -19.38
N TYR A 174 13.15 7.45 -18.07
CA TYR A 174 12.15 7.71 -17.04
C TYR A 174 11.60 9.13 -17.12
N MET A 175 12.45 10.13 -17.41
CA MET A 175 12.02 11.52 -17.62
C MET A 175 11.01 11.67 -18.74
N LYS A 176 11.11 10.84 -19.79
CA LYS A 176 10.20 10.83 -20.94
C LYS A 176 8.93 10.00 -20.69
N ALA A 177 8.87 9.22 -19.61
CA ALA A 177 7.72 8.37 -19.32
C ALA A 177 6.56 9.18 -18.70
N GLU A 178 5.35 8.85 -19.08
CA GLU A 178 4.11 9.38 -18.47
C GLU A 178 3.75 8.62 -17.17
N SER A 179 4.70 8.42 -16.30
CA SER A 179 4.51 7.74 -15.01
C SER A 179 4.81 8.68 -13.86
N LEU A 180 3.93 8.71 -12.87
CA LEU A 180 4.08 9.59 -11.71
C LEU A 180 5.00 9.03 -10.63
N VAL A 181 5.23 7.72 -10.60
CA VAL A 181 6.22 7.10 -9.69
C VAL A 181 7.64 7.25 -10.20
N LYS A 182 7.84 7.72 -11.45
CA LYS A 182 9.18 7.90 -12.02
C LYS A 182 10.07 8.80 -11.18
N ASN A 183 9.50 9.93 -10.70
CA ASN A 183 10.27 10.89 -9.91
C ASN A 183 10.71 10.29 -8.58
N GLU A 184 9.84 9.53 -7.92
CA GLU A 184 10.19 8.84 -6.69
C GLU A 184 11.37 7.87 -6.90
N ILE A 185 11.37 7.11 -8.01
CA ILE A 185 12.45 6.17 -8.34
C ILE A 185 13.75 6.92 -8.65
N ILE A 186 13.69 8.00 -9.46
CA ILE A 186 14.86 8.81 -9.80
C ILE A 186 15.44 9.44 -8.53
N LEU A 187 14.63 10.13 -7.73
CA LEU A 187 15.08 10.80 -6.50
C LEU A 187 15.69 9.82 -5.50
N TYR A 188 15.10 8.63 -5.39
CA TYR A 188 15.69 7.59 -4.56
C TYR A 188 17.13 7.26 -5.00
N GLY A 189 17.35 7.10 -6.31
CA GLY A 189 18.68 6.81 -6.87
C GLY A 189 19.67 7.97 -6.74
N LEU A 190 19.23 9.22 -6.97
CA LEU A 190 20.07 10.42 -6.88
C LEU A 190 20.76 10.59 -5.53
N ARG A 191 20.15 10.13 -4.44
CA ARG A 191 20.75 10.14 -3.09
C ARG A 191 22.06 9.39 -3.00
N PHE A 192 22.30 8.42 -3.87
CA PHE A 192 23.47 7.53 -3.85
C PHE A 192 24.54 7.90 -4.87
N LEU A 193 24.29 8.86 -5.76
CA LEU A 193 25.32 9.34 -6.69
C LEU A 193 26.47 10.00 -5.95
N PRO A 194 27.73 9.91 -6.44
CA PRO A 194 28.89 10.63 -5.90
C PRO A 194 28.70 12.16 -5.94
N GLU A 195 29.44 12.86 -5.05
CA GLU A 195 29.34 14.32 -4.87
C GLU A 195 29.73 15.12 -6.12
N GLU A 196 30.55 14.58 -6.99
CA GLU A 196 30.93 15.16 -8.28
C GLU A 196 29.75 15.42 -9.22
N HIS A 197 28.59 14.76 -8.97
CA HIS A 197 27.35 14.98 -9.71
C HIS A 197 26.43 16.04 -9.08
N SER A 198 26.88 16.75 -8.04
CA SER A 198 26.01 17.66 -7.27
C SER A 198 25.34 18.73 -8.15
N ASP A 199 26.06 19.33 -9.10
CA ASP A 199 25.48 20.32 -10.01
C ASP A 199 24.35 19.71 -10.84
N GLN A 200 24.59 18.57 -11.47
CA GLN A 200 23.61 17.87 -12.30
C GLN A 200 22.37 17.43 -11.53
N ILE A 201 22.57 17.01 -10.27
CA ILE A 201 21.47 16.64 -9.36
C ILE A 201 20.64 17.86 -9.01
N MET A 202 21.28 18.97 -8.65
CA MET A 202 20.61 20.22 -8.29
C MET A 202 19.86 20.83 -9.47
N GLU A 203 20.44 20.79 -10.68
CA GLU A 203 19.77 21.17 -11.93
C GLU A 203 18.50 20.34 -12.15
N TYR A 204 18.55 19.01 -11.93
CA TYR A 204 17.37 18.14 -12.00
C TYR A 204 16.27 18.58 -11.04
N LEU A 205 16.60 18.83 -9.76
CA LEU A 205 15.63 19.32 -8.79
C LEU A 205 15.01 20.65 -9.20
N ALA A 206 15.79 21.55 -9.78
CA ALA A 206 15.35 22.87 -10.21
C ALA A 206 14.48 22.87 -11.48
N LEU A 207 14.45 21.77 -12.26
CA LEU A 207 13.65 21.69 -13.50
C LEU A 207 12.15 21.83 -13.22
N ALA A 208 11.65 21.12 -12.22
CA ALA A 208 10.25 21.11 -11.84
C ALA A 208 10.11 20.87 -10.33
N PRO A 209 10.33 21.90 -9.48
CA PRO A 209 10.28 21.73 -8.03
C PRO A 209 8.93 21.18 -7.54
N GLU A 210 7.82 21.54 -8.20
CA GLU A 210 6.48 21.05 -7.90
C GLU A 210 6.29 19.55 -8.15
N GLU A 211 7.06 18.95 -9.06
CA GLU A 211 7.02 17.52 -9.35
C GLU A 211 8.11 16.76 -8.61
N ASN A 212 9.31 17.34 -8.54
CA ASN A 212 10.49 16.69 -8.00
C ASN A 212 10.61 16.77 -6.48
N CYS A 213 9.88 17.72 -5.85
CA CYS A 213 9.91 17.93 -4.41
C CYS A 213 8.49 17.92 -3.81
N ARG A 214 7.59 17.15 -4.40
CA ARG A 214 6.17 17.14 -4.02
C ARG A 214 5.96 16.69 -2.58
N GLU A 215 5.22 17.49 -1.83
CA GLU A 215 4.67 17.12 -0.54
C GLU A 215 3.31 16.46 -0.68
N TYR A 216 3.12 15.31 -0.04
CA TYR A 216 1.80 14.71 0.14
C TYR A 216 1.46 14.66 1.62
N THR A 217 0.26 15.10 1.93
CA THR A 217 -0.30 15.16 3.29
C THR A 217 -0.54 13.79 3.94
N SER A 218 -0.23 12.70 3.26
CA SER A 218 -0.55 11.33 3.70
C SER A 218 0.63 10.51 4.22
N GLY A 219 1.82 11.09 4.40
CA GLY A 219 2.97 10.41 5.03
C GLY A 219 3.63 9.29 4.22
N GLU A 220 3.05 8.90 3.08
CA GLU A 220 3.58 7.78 2.27
C GLU A 220 4.41 8.24 1.06
N CYS A 221 4.50 9.56 0.80
CA CYS A 221 5.33 10.09 -0.27
C CYS A 221 6.73 10.41 0.21
N ASN A 222 7.68 9.72 -0.37
CA ASN A 222 9.08 9.87 0.00
C ASN A 222 9.82 10.95 -0.82
N GLU A 223 9.20 11.51 -1.86
CA GLU A 223 9.86 12.47 -2.75
C GLU A 223 10.40 13.69 -2.01
N LEU A 224 9.61 14.30 -1.15
CA LEU A 224 10.07 15.43 -0.34
C LEU A 224 11.23 15.05 0.56
N ASN A 225 11.16 13.91 1.23
CA ASN A 225 12.23 13.43 2.10
C ASN A 225 13.50 13.12 1.31
N TYR A 226 13.36 12.50 0.12
CA TYR A 226 14.52 12.27 -0.75
C TYR A 226 15.12 13.59 -1.26
N ALA A 227 14.30 14.57 -1.63
CA ALA A 227 14.77 15.89 -2.01
C ALA A 227 15.53 16.60 -0.86
N LYS A 228 15.02 16.53 0.36
CA LYS A 228 15.69 17.07 1.56
C LYS A 228 17.07 16.40 1.81
N ASP A 229 17.13 15.07 1.67
CA ASP A 229 18.41 14.34 1.82
C ASP A 229 19.41 14.73 0.72
N ILE A 230 18.93 14.89 -0.52
CA ILE A 230 19.74 15.33 -1.65
C ILE A 230 20.27 16.76 -1.40
N LEU A 231 19.41 17.69 -0.98
CA LEU A 231 19.78 19.06 -0.69
C LEU A 231 20.87 19.12 0.37
N LYS A 232 20.70 18.45 1.52
CA LYS A 232 21.71 18.39 2.59
C LYS A 232 23.05 17.89 2.10
N LYS A 233 23.06 16.96 1.14
CA LYS A 233 24.27 16.39 0.56
C LYS A 233 24.88 17.30 -0.51
N CYS A 234 24.07 17.70 -1.50
CA CYS A 234 24.58 18.31 -2.73
C CYS A 234 24.87 19.80 -2.58
N THR A 235 24.16 20.53 -1.70
CA THR A 235 24.34 21.97 -1.54
C THR A 235 25.72 22.37 -0.99
N ALA A 236 26.44 21.45 -0.34
CA ALA A 236 27.82 21.68 0.09
C ALA A 236 28.82 21.62 -1.08
N HIS A 237 28.49 20.94 -2.19
CA HIS A 237 29.42 20.59 -3.27
C HIS A 237 29.04 21.19 -4.61
N CYS A 238 27.81 21.67 -4.81
CA CYS A 238 27.37 22.30 -6.06
C CYS A 238 27.96 23.72 -6.21
N THR A 239 28.02 24.20 -7.46
CA THR A 239 28.44 25.57 -7.76
C THR A 239 27.42 26.59 -7.27
N ASP A 240 27.87 27.82 -6.93
CA ASP A 240 26.98 28.88 -6.44
C ASP A 240 25.88 29.23 -7.44
N HIS A 241 26.20 29.26 -8.73
CA HIS A 241 25.25 29.54 -9.79
C HIS A 241 24.07 28.52 -9.84
N VAL A 242 24.39 27.25 -9.68
CA VAL A 242 23.38 26.18 -9.69
C VAL A 242 22.51 26.27 -8.43
N LEU A 243 23.13 26.56 -7.28
CA LEU A 243 22.43 26.74 -6.02
C LEU A 243 21.49 27.96 -6.07
N GLU A 244 21.97 29.11 -6.55
CA GLU A 244 21.15 30.33 -6.71
C GLU A 244 19.96 30.09 -7.66
N THR A 245 20.18 29.33 -8.75
CA THR A 245 19.12 28.96 -9.68
C THR A 245 18.05 28.12 -8.99
N PHE A 246 18.44 27.15 -8.18
CA PHE A 246 17.52 26.32 -7.40
C PHE A 246 16.74 27.18 -6.39
N GLU A 247 17.42 28.02 -5.59
CA GLU A 247 16.80 28.92 -4.63
C GLU A 247 15.75 29.84 -5.30
N GLU A 248 16.09 30.41 -6.46
CA GLU A 248 15.18 31.29 -7.21
C GLU A 248 13.94 30.55 -7.70
N LYS A 249 14.13 29.32 -8.22
CA LYS A 249 13.01 28.48 -8.68
C LYS A 249 12.07 28.11 -7.51
N VAL A 250 12.62 27.70 -6.39
CA VAL A 250 11.85 27.35 -5.20
C VAL A 250 11.17 28.59 -4.61
N ALA A 251 11.89 29.72 -4.47
CA ALA A 251 11.33 30.95 -3.93
C ALA A 251 10.14 31.47 -4.75
N ASN A 252 10.20 31.35 -6.07
CA ASN A 252 9.15 31.81 -6.99
C ASN A 252 8.04 30.77 -7.19
N TYR A 253 8.15 29.58 -6.64
CA TYR A 253 7.13 28.55 -6.79
C TYR A 253 5.80 28.98 -6.15
N CYS A 254 4.73 28.79 -6.91
CA CYS A 254 3.36 29.00 -6.44
C CYS A 254 2.47 27.90 -7.06
N PRO A 255 1.72 27.13 -6.25
CA PRO A 255 0.83 26.10 -6.78
C PRO A 255 -0.17 26.69 -7.79
N ALA A 256 -0.33 26.03 -8.94
CA ALA A 256 -1.23 26.47 -9.99
C ALA A 256 -2.70 26.60 -9.54
N ASP A 257 -3.09 25.77 -8.57
CA ASP A 257 -4.46 25.74 -8.03
C ASP A 257 -4.60 26.46 -6.67
N ILE A 258 -3.67 27.35 -6.33
CA ILE A 258 -3.63 28.04 -5.02
C ILE A 258 -4.96 28.68 -4.63
N ALA A 259 -5.68 29.29 -5.60
CA ALA A 259 -6.97 29.91 -5.35
C ALA A 259 -8.04 28.87 -4.93
N ARG A 260 -8.03 27.70 -5.56
CA ARG A 260 -8.89 26.55 -5.23
C ARG A 260 -8.57 26.00 -3.85
N GLN A 261 -7.30 25.84 -3.53
CA GLN A 261 -6.84 25.37 -2.22
C GLN A 261 -7.25 26.36 -1.12
N TYR A 262 -7.11 27.66 -1.35
CA TYR A 262 -7.55 28.72 -0.43
C TYR A 262 -9.05 28.65 -0.13
N LYS A 263 -9.88 28.50 -1.18
CA LYS A 263 -11.33 28.37 -1.04
C LYS A 263 -11.71 27.15 -0.22
N TRP A 264 -11.13 26.00 -0.54
CA TRP A 264 -11.39 24.74 0.13
C TRP A 264 -11.02 24.77 1.63
N ARG A 265 -9.86 25.37 1.97
CA ARG A 265 -9.40 25.50 3.37
C ARG A 265 -10.27 26.48 4.15
N LYS A 266 -10.71 27.57 3.54
CA LYS A 266 -11.63 28.55 4.16
C LYS A 266 -12.99 27.93 4.48
N GLU A 267 -13.53 27.10 3.61
CA GLU A 267 -14.81 26.42 3.82
C GLU A 267 -14.75 25.40 4.98
N ARG A 268 -13.60 24.80 5.24
CA ARG A 268 -13.37 23.84 6.33
C ARG A 268 -12.95 24.48 7.66
N LYS A 269 -12.99 25.79 7.78
CA LYS A 269 -12.58 26.52 8.99
C LYS A 269 -11.17 26.23 9.49
N GLY A 270 -10.33 25.65 8.65
CA GLY A 270 -8.91 25.40 8.92
C GLY A 270 -8.09 26.55 8.35
N TYR A 271 -7.27 27.20 9.17
CA TYR A 271 -6.34 28.21 8.70
C TYR A 271 -5.02 27.52 8.39
N TRP A 272 -4.82 27.16 7.13
CA TRP A 272 -3.57 26.60 6.66
C TRP A 272 -2.96 27.58 5.65
N PRO A 273 -1.71 28.02 5.82
CA PRO A 273 -1.02 28.74 4.77
C PRO A 273 -0.88 27.83 3.56
N VAL A 274 -1.26 28.30 2.40
CA VAL A 274 -1.19 27.51 1.15
C VAL A 274 0.09 27.84 0.38
N TRP A 275 0.57 29.07 0.49
CA TRP A 275 1.80 29.50 -0.15
C TRP A 275 2.97 29.44 0.83
N GLY A 276 4.09 28.95 0.38
CA GLY A 276 5.34 28.92 1.13
C GLY A 276 5.63 27.60 1.85
N GLU A 277 4.72 26.61 1.80
CA GLU A 277 4.95 25.30 2.42
C GLU A 277 6.17 24.61 1.81
N LEU A 278 6.25 24.52 0.48
CA LEU A 278 7.40 23.90 -0.19
C LEU A 278 8.72 24.63 0.11
N GLN A 279 8.69 25.97 0.09
CA GLN A 279 9.82 26.80 0.44
C GLN A 279 10.28 26.55 1.88
N TYR A 280 9.33 26.49 2.80
CA TYR A 280 9.59 26.26 4.23
C TYR A 280 10.20 24.87 4.52
N GLU A 281 9.84 23.88 3.72
CA GLU A 281 10.35 22.52 3.85
C GLU A 281 11.72 22.32 3.20
N LEU A 282 12.01 22.99 2.08
CA LEU A 282 13.24 22.75 1.31
C LEU A 282 14.37 23.73 1.65
N LEU A 283 14.09 25.04 1.75
CA LEU A 283 15.15 26.03 1.91
C LEU A 283 15.96 25.87 3.21
N PRO A 284 15.38 25.44 4.35
CA PRO A 284 16.18 25.16 5.55
C PRO A 284 17.16 23.99 5.41
N CYS A 285 17.05 23.18 4.35
CA CYS A 285 17.99 22.09 4.08
C CYS A 285 19.32 22.59 3.49
N ILE A 286 19.35 23.84 3.00
CA ILE A 286 20.56 24.52 2.52
C ILE A 286 21.33 25.05 3.73
N PRO A 287 22.63 24.73 3.90
CA PRO A 287 23.46 25.28 4.98
C PRO A 287 23.41 26.81 5.01
N GLU A 288 23.32 27.42 6.20
CA GLU A 288 23.13 28.87 6.37
C GLU A 288 24.21 29.67 5.65
N GLU A 289 25.45 29.19 5.69
CA GLU A 289 26.61 29.82 5.02
C GLU A 289 26.56 29.78 3.50
N ARG A 290 25.68 28.93 2.92
CA ARG A 290 25.49 28.81 1.48
C ARG A 290 24.20 29.48 0.99
N GLN A 291 23.33 29.90 1.90
CA GLN A 291 22.08 30.58 1.54
C GLN A 291 22.35 32.00 0.98
N SER A 292 21.68 32.34 -0.11
CA SER A 292 21.68 33.73 -0.59
C SER A 292 20.95 34.64 0.40
N SER A 293 21.25 35.95 0.35
CA SER A 293 20.54 36.93 1.18
C SER A 293 19.04 36.91 0.97
N LYS A 294 18.59 36.68 -0.26
CA LYS A 294 17.16 36.55 -0.61
C LYS A 294 16.54 35.31 0.03
N CYS A 295 17.24 34.20 0.03
CA CYS A 295 16.81 32.95 0.67
C CYS A 295 16.65 33.16 2.17
N HIS A 296 17.65 33.74 2.83
CA HIS A 296 17.63 34.06 4.25
C HIS A 296 16.47 35.00 4.63
N ASP A 297 16.24 36.07 3.86
CA ASP A 297 15.12 36.99 4.09
C ASP A 297 13.76 36.29 3.94
N LEU A 298 13.62 35.43 2.91
CA LEU A 298 12.41 34.63 2.71
C LEU A 298 12.18 33.68 3.87
N LEU A 299 13.22 32.97 4.34
CA LEU A 299 13.12 32.07 5.48
C LEU A 299 12.69 32.79 6.76
N ASN A 300 13.18 34.01 7.00
CA ASN A 300 12.74 34.83 8.13
C ASN A 300 11.23 35.19 8.07
N VAL A 301 10.69 35.36 6.87
CA VAL A 301 9.24 35.56 6.66
C VAL A 301 8.48 34.27 6.89
N LEU A 302 8.97 33.15 6.34
CA LEU A 302 8.32 31.83 6.42
C LEU A 302 8.33 31.32 7.86
N ASN A 303 9.44 31.45 8.59
CA ASN A 303 9.53 31.06 10.00
C ASN A 303 8.44 31.75 10.83
N ARG A 304 8.26 33.07 10.69
CA ARG A 304 7.19 33.82 11.38
C ARG A 304 5.78 33.39 10.95
N ARG A 305 5.63 32.97 9.68
CA ARG A 305 4.36 32.53 9.13
C ARG A 305 3.98 31.13 9.65
N PHE A 306 4.96 30.23 9.75
CA PHE A 306 4.76 28.81 10.07
C PHE A 306 5.03 28.48 11.54
N GLU A 307 5.61 29.39 12.34
CA GLU A 307 5.95 29.17 13.76
C GLU A 307 4.78 28.57 14.58
N LYS A 308 3.55 29.03 14.32
CA LYS A 308 2.36 28.54 15.01
C LYS A 308 1.90 27.15 14.55
N PHE A 309 2.38 26.70 13.40
CA PHE A 309 1.98 25.42 12.77
C PHE A 309 3.01 24.30 13.01
N ASP A 310 4.23 24.67 13.32
CA ASP A 310 5.35 23.73 13.54
C ASP A 310 5.05 22.70 14.66
N THR A 311 4.29 23.10 15.68
CA THR A 311 3.88 22.21 16.77
C THR A 311 2.83 21.18 16.37
N VAL A 312 2.09 21.42 15.29
CA VAL A 312 1.04 20.52 14.78
C VAL A 312 1.62 19.58 13.71
N TYR A 313 2.54 20.06 12.86
CA TYR A 313 3.11 19.28 11.75
C TYR A 313 4.31 18.42 12.15
N LYS A 314 5.21 18.91 13.01
CA LYS A 314 6.41 18.14 13.44
C LYS A 314 6.09 16.92 14.31
N LYS A 315 4.85 16.81 14.82
CA LYS A 315 4.38 15.62 15.55
C LYS A 315 3.76 14.56 14.63
N GLY A 316 3.73 14.77 13.31
CA GLY A 316 3.08 13.92 12.32
C GLY A 316 4.03 13.11 11.45
N ASP A 317 5.29 12.90 11.84
CA ASP A 317 6.22 12.06 11.08
C ASP A 317 5.85 10.57 11.07
N ASP A 318 4.93 10.17 11.95
CA ASP A 318 4.27 8.87 11.89
C ASP A 318 2.77 9.07 11.66
N ASN A 319 2.35 9.10 10.40
CA ASN A 319 0.93 9.09 10.02
C ASN A 319 0.18 7.78 10.38
N CYS A 320 0.77 6.93 11.16
CA CYS A 320 0.12 5.83 11.87
C CYS A 320 -0.35 6.27 13.25
N GLY A 321 -0.96 7.44 13.35
CA GLY A 321 -1.65 7.84 14.58
C GLY A 321 -2.79 6.87 14.86
N TRP A 322 -2.90 6.39 16.10
CA TRP A 322 -4.04 5.58 16.50
C TRP A 322 -5.32 6.43 16.51
N VAL A 323 -6.41 5.81 16.09
CA VAL A 323 -7.75 6.40 16.19
C VAL A 323 -8.53 5.61 17.24
N ALA A 324 -8.97 6.29 18.28
CA ALA A 324 -9.82 5.71 19.32
C ALA A 324 -11.15 6.45 19.46
N SER A 325 -12.15 5.75 19.94
CA SER A 325 -13.39 6.40 20.35
C SER A 325 -13.23 7.07 21.72
N PRO A 326 -14.15 7.97 22.11
CA PRO A 326 -14.15 8.58 23.44
C PRO A 326 -14.27 7.57 24.59
N VAL A 327 -14.68 6.33 24.30
CA VAL A 327 -14.87 5.27 25.28
C VAL A 327 -13.76 4.21 25.26
N ALA A 328 -12.79 4.33 24.37
CA ALA A 328 -11.66 3.40 24.28
C ALA A 328 -10.94 3.24 25.63
N GLY A 329 -10.70 1.98 26.04
CA GLY A 329 -10.04 1.65 27.30
C GLY A 329 -10.81 2.05 28.58
N LYS A 330 -12.09 2.40 28.46
CA LYS A 330 -12.94 2.74 29.60
C LYS A 330 -13.94 1.60 29.88
N ASN A 331 -14.05 1.23 31.13
CA ASN A 331 -15.18 0.39 31.60
C ASN A 331 -16.44 1.25 31.64
N ILE A 332 -17.33 1.02 30.69
CA ILE A 332 -18.66 1.64 30.66
C ILE A 332 -19.72 0.55 30.82
N GLY A 333 -20.75 0.85 31.62
CA GLY A 333 -21.82 -0.11 31.90
C GLY A 333 -22.85 -0.18 30.77
N SER A 334 -23.71 -1.21 30.85
CA SER A 334 -24.78 -1.51 29.89
C SER A 334 -25.69 -0.32 29.60
N GLY A 335 -26.00 0.51 30.61
CA GLY A 335 -26.81 1.72 30.40
C GLY A 335 -26.16 2.77 29.52
N GLN A 336 -24.82 2.91 29.58
CA GLN A 336 -24.05 3.79 28.71
C GLN A 336 -23.90 3.20 27.28
N TRP A 337 -23.69 1.88 27.20
CA TRP A 337 -23.71 1.19 25.92
C TRP A 337 -25.07 1.34 25.24
N LEU A 338 -26.17 1.20 25.96
CA LEU A 338 -27.51 1.39 25.42
C LEU A 338 -27.66 2.77 24.76
N GLN A 339 -27.18 3.83 25.41
CA GLN A 339 -27.24 5.18 24.84
C GLN A 339 -26.43 5.32 23.56
N ILE A 340 -25.32 4.62 23.47
CA ILE A 340 -24.45 4.66 22.28
C ILE A 340 -25.08 3.87 21.11
N ILE A 341 -25.47 2.60 21.35
CA ILE A 341 -25.93 1.68 20.32
C ILE A 341 -27.33 2.03 19.75
N THR A 342 -28.10 2.83 20.49
CA THR A 342 -29.42 3.33 20.07
C THR A 342 -29.37 4.77 19.51
N ASN A 343 -28.21 5.42 19.51
CA ASN A 343 -28.08 6.81 19.07
C ASN A 343 -28.23 6.99 17.55
N GLN A 344 -29.46 7.21 17.08
CA GLN A 344 -29.80 7.38 15.67
C GLN A 344 -29.07 8.56 14.99
N LYS A 345 -28.62 9.56 15.76
CA LYS A 345 -27.88 10.71 15.20
C LYS A 345 -26.53 10.28 14.62
N MET A 346 -25.94 9.19 15.13
CA MET A 346 -24.65 8.70 14.69
C MET A 346 -24.69 8.03 13.30
N LYS A 347 -25.85 7.67 12.76
CA LYS A 347 -25.98 7.19 11.37
C LYS A 347 -25.43 8.17 10.33
N ASN A 348 -25.40 9.45 10.66
CA ASN A 348 -24.94 10.47 9.74
C ASN A 348 -23.47 10.82 10.08
N ARG A 349 -22.53 10.54 9.16
CA ARG A 349 -21.11 10.89 9.29
C ARG A 349 -20.86 12.39 9.55
N LYS A 350 -21.80 13.27 9.17
CA LYS A 350 -21.72 14.70 9.50
C LYS A 350 -21.76 14.99 11.00
N ASN A 351 -22.22 14.04 11.80
CA ASN A 351 -22.27 14.16 13.26
C ASN A 351 -21.02 13.56 13.94
N ALA A 352 -20.11 12.96 13.19
CA ALA A 352 -18.80 12.54 13.72
C ALA A 352 -18.00 13.77 14.16
N SER A 353 -17.35 13.67 15.31
CA SER A 353 -16.48 14.70 15.83
C SER A 353 -15.09 14.14 16.09
N TRP A 354 -14.09 15.00 15.87
CA TRP A 354 -12.68 14.65 15.99
C TRP A 354 -12.00 15.55 17.01
N LYS A 355 -11.14 14.97 17.82
CA LYS A 355 -10.27 15.69 18.73
C LYS A 355 -8.84 15.14 18.59
N SER A 356 -7.90 16.01 18.21
CA SER A 356 -6.48 15.67 18.21
C SER A 356 -5.98 15.50 19.65
N VAL A 357 -5.18 14.47 19.85
CA VAL A 357 -4.47 14.17 21.09
C VAL A 357 -3.02 13.81 20.76
N GLU A 358 -2.17 13.73 21.76
CA GLU A 358 -0.77 13.37 21.53
C GLU A 358 -0.65 11.97 20.91
N GLY A 359 -0.03 11.89 19.73
CA GLY A 359 0.17 10.65 19.00
C GLY A 359 -1.08 10.05 18.31
N GLY A 360 -2.23 10.81 18.22
CA GLY A 360 -3.41 10.25 17.58
C GLY A 360 -4.64 11.15 17.60
N PHE A 361 -5.79 10.52 17.35
CA PHE A 361 -7.09 11.19 17.28
C PHE A 361 -8.12 10.43 18.12
N ILE A 362 -8.99 11.19 18.78
CA ILE A 362 -10.23 10.65 19.36
C ILE A 362 -11.35 10.99 18.39
N GLU A 363 -11.98 9.97 17.84
CA GLU A 363 -13.10 10.10 16.92
C GLU A 363 -14.40 9.59 17.53
N SER A 364 -15.40 10.45 17.56
CA SER A 364 -16.77 10.08 17.91
C SER A 364 -17.54 9.75 16.63
N SER A 365 -17.38 8.52 16.12
CA SER A 365 -18.05 8.02 14.92
C SER A 365 -18.75 6.68 15.20
N LEU A 366 -19.64 6.31 14.29
CA LEU A 366 -20.33 5.03 14.34
C LEU A 366 -19.34 3.86 14.34
N GLU A 367 -18.34 3.96 13.47
CA GLU A 367 -17.31 2.92 13.24
C GLU A 367 -16.40 2.73 14.47
N THR A 368 -15.96 3.83 15.10
CA THR A 368 -15.08 3.73 16.28
C THR A 368 -15.84 3.19 17.49
N TYR A 369 -17.08 3.59 17.70
CA TYR A 369 -17.92 3.01 18.77
C TYR A 369 -18.27 1.55 18.49
N ALA A 370 -18.52 1.17 17.24
CA ALA A 370 -18.81 -0.23 16.86
C ALA A 370 -17.63 -1.15 17.17
N ARG A 371 -16.40 -0.71 16.87
CA ARG A 371 -15.18 -1.44 17.22
C ARG A 371 -15.04 -1.66 18.73
N ASP A 372 -15.28 -0.62 19.52
CA ASP A 372 -15.18 -0.73 20.97
C ASP A 372 -16.33 -1.55 21.57
N PHE A 373 -17.51 -1.53 20.94
CA PHE A 373 -18.62 -2.41 21.32
C PHE A 373 -18.26 -3.88 21.05
N THR A 374 -17.60 -4.19 19.93
CA THR A 374 -17.07 -5.54 19.66
C THR A 374 -16.14 -6.00 20.79
N ALA A 375 -15.25 -5.13 21.27
CA ALA A 375 -14.36 -5.46 22.38
C ALA A 375 -15.12 -5.70 23.69
N ALA A 376 -16.12 -4.87 23.99
CA ALA A 376 -16.98 -5.06 25.16
C ALA A 376 -17.78 -6.36 25.13
N VAL A 377 -18.25 -6.75 23.93
CA VAL A 377 -18.96 -8.03 23.74
C VAL A 377 -18.05 -9.22 24.01
N LYS A 378 -16.79 -9.17 23.57
CA LYS A 378 -15.83 -10.26 23.81
C LYS A 378 -15.68 -10.59 25.30
N GLU A 379 -15.71 -9.57 26.14
CA GLU A 379 -15.53 -9.72 27.59
C GLU A 379 -16.82 -10.10 28.31
N ASN A 380 -18.00 -9.67 27.79
CA ASN A 380 -19.27 -9.80 28.47
C ASN A 380 -20.40 -10.21 27.52
N ILE A 381 -20.28 -11.39 26.88
CA ILE A 381 -21.19 -11.83 25.80
C ILE A 381 -22.67 -11.86 26.29
N GLU A 382 -22.93 -12.55 27.38
CA GLU A 382 -24.30 -12.78 27.87
C GLU A 382 -25.03 -11.47 28.15
N GLU A 383 -24.37 -10.55 28.87
CA GLU A 383 -24.94 -9.24 29.21
C GLU A 383 -25.24 -8.42 27.96
N MET A 384 -24.32 -8.44 26.97
CA MET A 384 -24.49 -7.67 25.73
C MET A 384 -25.54 -8.27 24.81
N ILE A 385 -25.67 -9.60 24.72
CA ILE A 385 -26.78 -10.25 24.01
C ILE A 385 -28.13 -9.85 24.65
N GLN A 386 -28.27 -9.98 25.97
CA GLN A 386 -29.49 -9.63 26.68
C GLN A 386 -29.85 -8.14 26.51
N LEU A 387 -28.85 -7.24 26.54
CA LEU A 387 -29.05 -5.82 26.31
C LEU A 387 -29.62 -5.56 24.93
N VAL A 388 -29.02 -6.18 23.87
CA VAL A 388 -29.45 -6.00 22.49
C VAL A 388 -30.81 -6.63 22.22
N LEU A 389 -31.10 -7.83 22.73
CA LEU A 389 -32.40 -8.49 22.61
C LEU A 389 -33.53 -7.68 23.26
N LYS A 390 -33.29 -7.12 24.44
CA LYS A 390 -34.25 -6.28 25.13
C LYS A 390 -34.63 -5.01 24.39
N HIS A 391 -33.73 -4.48 23.55
CA HIS A 391 -33.92 -3.21 22.84
C HIS A 391 -33.88 -3.37 21.31
N GLN A 392 -34.20 -4.54 20.79
CA GLN A 392 -34.05 -4.99 19.43
C GLN A 392 -34.47 -3.98 18.32
N THR A 393 -35.55 -3.23 18.53
CA THR A 393 -36.11 -2.29 17.55
C THR A 393 -35.36 -0.95 17.48
N GLN A 394 -34.47 -0.69 18.43
CA GLN A 394 -33.77 0.60 18.56
C GLN A 394 -32.30 0.50 18.15
N ILE A 395 -31.75 -0.71 18.04
CA ILE A 395 -30.33 -0.94 17.82
C ILE A 395 -29.97 -0.63 16.36
N LEU A 396 -28.86 0.08 16.15
CA LEU A 396 -28.32 0.31 14.81
C LEU A 396 -27.67 -0.98 14.28
N THR A 397 -27.89 -1.27 13.00
CA THR A 397 -27.45 -2.51 12.33
C THR A 397 -25.96 -2.80 12.53
N VAL A 398 -25.11 -1.78 12.47
CA VAL A 398 -23.66 -1.92 12.67
C VAL A 398 -23.30 -2.53 14.05
N TYR A 399 -24.07 -2.25 15.09
CA TYR A 399 -23.83 -2.85 16.41
C TYR A 399 -24.32 -4.29 16.50
N ILE A 400 -25.28 -4.68 15.66
CA ILE A 400 -25.67 -6.10 15.54
C ILE A 400 -24.53 -6.87 14.90
N GLU A 401 -23.90 -6.34 13.85
CA GLU A 401 -22.71 -6.92 13.22
C GLU A 401 -21.55 -7.01 14.22
N SER A 402 -21.33 -5.93 14.99
CA SER A 402 -20.32 -5.90 16.05
C SER A 402 -20.58 -6.90 17.16
N LEU A 403 -21.85 -7.16 17.49
CA LEU A 403 -22.25 -8.19 18.45
C LEU A 403 -21.85 -9.58 17.94
N TYR A 404 -22.21 -9.91 16.70
CA TYR A 404 -21.82 -11.19 16.09
C TYR A 404 -20.30 -11.36 16.03
N ALA A 405 -19.57 -10.31 15.63
CA ALA A 405 -18.12 -10.31 15.63
C ALA A 405 -17.53 -10.54 17.03
N GLY A 406 -18.04 -9.83 18.04
CA GLY A 406 -17.59 -9.97 19.42
C GLY A 406 -17.80 -11.39 19.95
N ILE A 407 -18.94 -11.99 19.67
CA ILE A 407 -19.26 -13.39 20.04
C ILE A 407 -18.32 -14.36 19.32
N ALA A 408 -18.16 -14.22 18.00
CA ALA A 408 -17.32 -15.11 17.19
C ALA A 408 -15.85 -15.11 17.64
N PHE A 409 -15.33 -13.97 18.10
CA PHE A 409 -13.94 -13.82 18.51
C PHE A 409 -13.71 -13.81 20.02
N SER A 410 -14.73 -14.16 20.82
CA SER A 410 -14.56 -14.29 22.27
C SER A 410 -13.97 -15.64 22.67
N GLU A 411 -13.17 -15.62 23.73
CA GLU A 411 -12.67 -16.83 24.41
C GLU A 411 -13.71 -17.43 25.35
N HIS A 412 -14.80 -16.68 25.65
CA HIS A 412 -15.85 -17.08 26.60
C HIS A 412 -17.13 -17.65 25.95
N LEU A 413 -17.08 -17.96 24.65
CA LEU A 413 -18.22 -18.44 23.88
C LEU A 413 -18.83 -19.73 24.45
N ASP A 414 -18.00 -20.61 24.99
CA ASP A 414 -18.44 -21.89 25.57
C ASP A 414 -19.31 -21.72 26.82
N THR A 415 -19.25 -20.58 27.52
CA THR A 415 -20.02 -20.30 28.71
C THR A 415 -21.47 -19.88 28.42
N ILE A 416 -21.78 -19.53 27.18
CA ILE A 416 -23.10 -19.00 26.80
C ILE A 416 -24.04 -20.16 26.48
N SER A 417 -25.28 -20.07 26.88
CA SER A 417 -26.25 -21.12 26.57
C SER A 417 -26.62 -21.15 25.08
N THR A 418 -26.93 -22.34 24.57
CA THR A 418 -27.35 -22.53 23.17
C THR A 418 -28.66 -21.78 22.91
N GLU A 419 -29.58 -21.83 23.84
CA GLU A 419 -30.89 -21.17 23.75
C GLU A 419 -30.77 -19.65 23.55
N LEU A 420 -29.83 -19.01 24.26
CA LEU A 420 -29.59 -17.56 24.14
C LEU A 420 -28.99 -17.19 22.78
N LEU A 421 -28.10 -18.02 22.27
CA LEU A 421 -27.55 -17.83 20.92
C LEU A 421 -28.61 -18.03 19.82
N GLU A 422 -29.47 -19.04 19.98
CA GLU A 422 -30.58 -19.29 19.03
C GLU A 422 -31.62 -18.17 19.07
N GLU A 423 -31.91 -17.62 20.27
CA GLU A 423 -32.78 -16.45 20.40
C GLU A 423 -32.19 -15.24 19.64
N LEU A 424 -30.88 -15.03 19.77
CA LEU A 424 -30.17 -13.99 19.03
C LEU A 424 -30.27 -14.20 17.51
N PHE A 425 -29.99 -15.43 17.03
CA PHE A 425 -30.06 -15.77 15.62
C PHE A 425 -31.44 -15.61 15.00
N ARG A 426 -32.47 -15.95 15.77
CA ARG A 426 -33.87 -15.79 15.37
C ARG A 426 -34.28 -14.31 15.35
N THR A 427 -33.80 -13.52 16.30
CA THR A 427 -34.15 -12.09 16.42
C THR A 427 -33.45 -11.24 15.35
N PHE A 428 -32.21 -11.57 15.07
CA PHE A 428 -31.36 -10.87 14.10
C PHE A 428 -30.76 -11.83 13.08
N PRO A 429 -31.57 -12.38 12.18
CA PRO A 429 -31.09 -13.40 11.24
C PRO A 429 -29.93 -12.87 10.41
N CYS A 430 -28.98 -13.74 10.16
CA CYS A 430 -27.95 -13.50 9.16
C CYS A 430 -28.57 -13.70 7.78
N GLY A 431 -28.18 -12.88 6.80
CA GLY A 431 -28.49 -13.16 5.41
C GLY A 431 -27.65 -14.34 4.89
N THR A 432 -27.85 -14.70 3.64
CA THR A 432 -27.01 -15.69 2.95
C THR A 432 -25.63 -15.15 2.57
N ASP A 433 -25.48 -13.83 2.52
CA ASP A 433 -24.26 -13.14 2.14
C ASP A 433 -23.89 -12.04 3.14
N GLY A 434 -22.59 -11.86 3.36
CA GLY A 434 -22.03 -10.73 4.11
C GLY A 434 -21.44 -11.08 5.47
N THR A 435 -20.85 -10.09 6.11
CA THR A 435 -20.02 -10.22 7.31
C THR A 435 -20.74 -10.92 8.49
N ARG A 436 -22.06 -10.79 8.59
CA ARG A 436 -22.83 -11.42 9.67
C ARG A 436 -22.96 -12.93 9.46
N SER A 437 -23.11 -13.40 8.22
CA SER A 437 -23.11 -14.83 7.91
C SER A 437 -21.78 -15.48 8.18
N ASP A 438 -20.67 -14.78 7.90
CA ASP A 438 -19.32 -15.27 8.20
C ASP A 438 -19.15 -15.49 9.71
N TYR A 439 -19.55 -14.50 10.53
CA TYR A 439 -19.47 -14.64 12.00
C TYR A 439 -20.43 -15.70 12.55
N PHE A 440 -21.61 -15.86 11.96
CA PHE A 440 -22.52 -16.94 12.32
C PHE A 440 -21.87 -18.30 12.10
N CYS A 441 -21.29 -18.52 10.91
CA CYS A 441 -20.58 -19.76 10.60
C CYS A 441 -19.41 -20.00 11.58
N GLU A 442 -18.65 -18.97 11.92
CA GLU A 442 -17.56 -19.05 12.89
C GLU A 442 -18.04 -19.44 14.29
N ILE A 443 -19.16 -18.88 14.76
CA ILE A 443 -19.80 -19.25 16.04
C ILE A 443 -20.20 -20.72 16.04
N ILE A 444 -20.87 -21.20 14.99
CA ILE A 444 -21.27 -22.59 14.87
C ILE A 444 -20.05 -23.52 14.83
N LEU A 445 -19.01 -23.16 14.07
CA LEU A 445 -17.77 -23.94 13.96
C LEU A 445 -17.06 -24.08 15.31
N LYS A 446 -16.95 -23.00 16.07
CA LYS A 446 -16.33 -23.01 17.42
C LYS A 446 -17.14 -23.82 18.45
N THR A 447 -18.45 -23.90 18.25
CA THR A 447 -19.38 -24.59 19.15
C THR A 447 -19.91 -25.91 18.57
N LYS A 448 -19.11 -26.58 17.74
CA LYS A 448 -19.47 -27.84 17.04
C LYS A 448 -19.96 -28.99 17.96
N ASN A 449 -19.66 -28.93 19.25
CA ASN A 449 -20.08 -29.94 20.23
C ASN A 449 -21.50 -29.69 20.80
N ARG A 450 -22.17 -28.60 20.40
CA ARG A 450 -23.51 -28.27 20.81
C ARG A 450 -24.56 -28.89 19.92
N THR A 451 -25.75 -29.13 20.46
CA THR A 451 -26.91 -29.52 19.68
C THR A 451 -27.68 -28.27 19.28
N TRP A 452 -27.71 -27.97 18.02
CA TRP A 452 -28.40 -26.84 17.43
C TRP A 452 -29.79 -27.23 16.95
N SER A 453 -30.74 -26.29 16.95
CA SER A 453 -32.09 -26.48 16.42
C SER A 453 -32.05 -26.71 14.90
N GLU A 454 -33.12 -27.30 14.38
CA GLU A 454 -33.29 -27.56 12.95
C GLU A 454 -33.26 -26.26 12.14
N ASP A 455 -33.83 -25.18 12.62
CA ASP A 455 -33.84 -23.85 12.03
C ASP A 455 -32.42 -23.27 11.91
N THR A 456 -31.58 -23.42 12.93
CA THR A 456 -30.19 -22.98 12.92
C THR A 456 -29.36 -23.76 11.91
N LEU A 457 -29.56 -25.07 11.83
CA LEU A 457 -28.88 -25.95 10.88
C LEU A 457 -29.34 -25.69 9.43
N GLU A 458 -30.62 -25.36 9.24
CA GLU A 458 -31.11 -24.98 7.90
C GLU A 458 -30.54 -23.65 7.43
N THR A 459 -30.42 -22.67 8.33
CA THR A 459 -29.73 -21.41 8.05
C THR A 459 -28.28 -21.65 7.63
N LEU A 460 -27.55 -22.53 8.34
CA LEU A 460 -26.16 -22.88 8.00
C LEU A 460 -26.07 -23.51 6.60
N LYS A 461 -27.00 -24.40 6.23
CA LYS A 461 -27.03 -25.01 4.89
C LYS A 461 -27.30 -24.00 3.78
N GLN A 462 -28.10 -22.96 4.04
CA GLN A 462 -28.41 -21.92 3.05
C GLN A 462 -27.20 -20.99 2.80
N ILE A 463 -26.30 -20.86 3.79
CA ILE A 463 -25.08 -20.05 3.67
C ILE A 463 -23.96 -20.85 3.01
N ALA A 464 -23.83 -22.14 3.29
CA ALA A 464 -22.80 -23.04 2.76
C ALA A 464 -23.03 -23.39 1.30
#